data_a7004aa35fe7c4334c7c9cf72de25c27
#
_entry.id   a7004aa35fe7c4334c7c9cf72de25c27
#
_cell.length_a   1.000
_cell.length_b   1.000
_cell.length_c   1.000
_cell.angle_alpha   90.00
_cell.angle_beta   90.00
_cell.angle_gamma   90.00
#
_symmetry.space_group_name_H-M   'P 1'
#
loop_
_entity.id
_entity.type
_entity.pdbx_description
1 polymer ?
#
loop_
_entity_poly.entity_id
_entity_poly.type
_entity_poly.pdbx_seq_one_letter_code
_entity_poly.pdbx_strand_id
1 'polypeptide(L)'
;QGYKEFSLAYMKRIIDQLSGKIAASPVPIILFTKGGGQWLSSIAKTGPHAIGIDWTTDIQSARSQVGDLVALQGNMDPAILLSSPKRIRGEVAHILEGFGKGSGHVFNLGHGITPGVHPDNVSAFVDAVHELSPKYHL
;
A
#
# COMPACT_ATOMS: atom_id res chain seq x y z
N GLN A 1 22.28 4.14 4.58
CA GLN A 1 23.02 2.87 4.82
C GLN A 1 22.38 2.06 5.95
N GLY A 2 22.07 2.66 7.12
CA GLY A 2 21.51 1.96 8.28
C GLY A 2 20.20 1.22 8.02
N TYR A 3 19.26 1.78 7.24
CA TYR A 3 18.02 1.08 6.91
C TYR A 3 18.27 -0.27 6.21
N LYS A 4 19.18 -0.31 5.24
CA LYS A 4 19.48 -1.55 4.51
C LYS A 4 20.09 -2.62 5.42
N GLU A 5 20.94 -2.20 6.34
CA GLU A 5 21.67 -3.08 7.25
C GLU A 5 20.81 -3.55 8.44
N PHE A 6 20.08 -2.62 9.09
CA PHE A 6 19.38 -2.91 10.35
C PHE A 6 17.88 -3.18 10.19
N SER A 7 17.31 -3.05 8.99
CA SER A 7 15.89 -3.33 8.72
C SER A 7 15.72 -4.26 7.52
N LEU A 8 16.10 -3.80 6.32
CA LEU A 8 15.84 -4.52 5.08
C LEU A 8 16.48 -5.92 5.04
N ALA A 9 17.69 -6.08 5.55
CA ALA A 9 18.38 -7.37 5.62
C ALA A 9 17.59 -8.39 6.46
N TYR A 10 16.96 -7.94 7.55
CA TYR A 10 16.15 -8.82 8.40
C TYR A 10 14.81 -9.16 7.75
N MET A 11 14.16 -8.21 7.07
CA MET A 11 12.95 -8.48 6.29
C MET A 11 13.22 -9.54 5.22
N LYS A 12 14.33 -9.41 4.50
CA LYS A 12 14.72 -10.43 3.51
C LYS A 12 14.90 -11.81 4.14
N ARG A 13 15.60 -11.90 5.28
CA ARG A 13 15.77 -13.17 5.99
C ARG A 13 14.45 -13.81 6.40
N ILE A 14 13.47 -13.00 6.84
CA ILE A 14 12.13 -13.49 7.20
C ILE A 14 11.42 -14.02 5.93
N ILE A 15 11.46 -13.31 4.82
CA ILE A 15 10.87 -13.78 3.55
C ILE A 15 11.51 -15.11 3.12
N ASP A 16 12.82 -15.21 3.13
CA ASP A 16 13.54 -16.42 2.71
C ASP A 16 13.14 -17.64 3.58
N GLN A 17 12.98 -17.42 4.88
CA GLN A 17 12.55 -18.49 5.81
C GLN A 17 11.08 -18.87 5.63
N LEU A 18 10.21 -17.91 5.35
CA LEU A 18 8.79 -18.16 5.10
C LEU A 18 8.59 -18.87 3.75
N SER A 19 9.23 -18.40 2.70
CA SER A 19 9.10 -18.99 1.36
C SER A 19 9.52 -20.47 1.33
N GLY A 20 10.53 -20.84 2.09
CA GLY A 20 10.94 -22.25 2.24
C GLY A 20 9.96 -23.14 3.00
N LYS A 21 9.14 -22.56 3.88
CA LYS A 21 8.17 -23.32 4.72
C LYS A 21 6.76 -23.37 4.12
N ILE A 22 6.42 -22.43 3.26
CA ILE A 22 5.07 -22.25 2.70
C ILE A 22 4.95 -22.86 1.29
N ALA A 23 5.95 -23.61 0.82
CA ALA A 23 5.97 -24.22 -0.50
C ALA A 23 4.73 -25.08 -0.83
N ALA A 24 4.02 -25.58 0.17
CA ALA A 24 2.81 -26.40 0.01
C ALA A 24 1.51 -25.56 -0.14
N SER A 25 1.50 -24.28 0.25
CA SER A 25 0.35 -23.37 0.11
C SER A 25 0.87 -21.93 0.09
N PRO A 26 1.01 -21.30 -1.08
CA PRO A 26 1.61 -19.97 -1.17
C PRO A 26 0.70 -18.92 -0.52
N VAL A 27 1.11 -18.41 0.64
CA VAL A 27 0.49 -17.25 1.30
C VAL A 27 1.19 -16.00 0.80
N PRO A 28 0.45 -14.99 0.28
CA PRO A 28 1.05 -13.73 -0.14
C PRO A 28 1.76 -13.03 1.03
N ILE A 29 2.95 -12.50 0.77
CA ILE A 29 3.75 -11.75 1.73
C ILE A 29 3.68 -10.28 1.36
N ILE A 30 3.23 -9.44 2.27
CA ILE A 30 3.20 -7.99 2.14
C ILE A 30 4.23 -7.40 3.10
N LEU A 31 5.16 -6.60 2.58
CA LEU A 31 6.09 -5.83 3.40
C LEU A 31 5.60 -4.39 3.57
N PHE A 32 5.68 -3.89 4.78
CA PHE A 32 5.40 -2.49 5.09
C PHE A 32 6.55 -1.86 5.88
N THR A 33 6.98 -0.68 5.46
CA THR A 33 7.94 0.16 6.20
C THR A 33 7.48 1.60 6.15
N LYS A 34 7.21 2.20 7.30
CA LYS A 34 6.94 3.64 7.40
C LYS A 34 8.18 4.43 6.97
N GLY A 35 8.00 5.42 6.08
CA GLY A 35 9.11 6.17 5.50
C GLY A 35 9.94 5.39 4.49
N GLY A 36 9.42 4.24 3.99
CA GLY A 36 10.12 3.36 3.07
C GLY A 36 10.17 3.81 1.61
N GLY A 37 9.49 4.91 1.25
CA GLY A 37 9.31 5.34 -0.13
C GLY A 37 10.62 5.49 -0.94
N GLN A 38 11.69 5.95 -0.30
CA GLN A 38 13.01 6.08 -0.93
C GLN A 38 13.73 4.73 -1.17
N TRP A 39 13.19 3.62 -0.62
CA TRP A 39 13.80 2.29 -0.68
C TRP A 39 12.99 1.28 -1.48
N LEU A 40 11.90 1.69 -2.17
CA LEU A 40 10.95 0.80 -2.84
C LEU A 40 11.63 -0.23 -3.74
N SER A 41 12.55 0.19 -4.59
CA SER A 41 13.30 -0.73 -5.46
C SER A 41 14.15 -1.74 -4.67
N SER A 42 14.67 -1.34 -3.51
CA SER A 42 15.44 -2.26 -2.65
C SER A 42 14.51 -3.24 -1.91
N ILE A 43 13.34 -2.77 -1.49
CA ILE A 43 12.30 -3.60 -0.83
C ILE A 43 11.76 -4.62 -1.84
N ALA A 44 11.41 -4.21 -3.07
CA ALA A 44 10.92 -5.12 -4.10
C ALA A 44 11.89 -6.28 -4.39
N LYS A 45 13.18 -5.98 -4.40
CA LYS A 45 14.23 -7.00 -4.62
C LYS A 45 14.36 -8.03 -3.49
N THR A 46 13.71 -7.83 -2.35
CA THR A 46 13.71 -8.84 -1.27
C THR A 46 12.72 -9.97 -1.51
N GLY A 47 11.82 -9.84 -2.51
CA GLY A 47 10.92 -10.89 -2.95
C GLY A 47 9.53 -10.93 -2.29
N PRO A 48 8.96 -9.80 -1.82
CA PRO A 48 7.57 -9.77 -1.37
C PRO A 48 6.62 -9.87 -2.56
N HIS A 49 5.38 -10.28 -2.32
CA HIS A 49 4.30 -10.25 -3.31
C HIS A 49 3.69 -8.85 -3.44
N ALA A 50 3.69 -8.07 -2.34
CA ALA A 50 3.24 -6.69 -2.32
C ALA A 50 4.08 -5.84 -1.36
N ILE A 51 4.10 -4.53 -1.61
CA ILE A 51 4.68 -3.53 -0.72
C ILE A 51 3.58 -2.60 -0.24
N GLY A 52 3.41 -2.52 1.09
CA GLY A 52 2.61 -1.48 1.71
C GLY A 52 3.38 -0.16 1.71
N ILE A 53 2.74 0.89 1.21
CA ILE A 53 3.28 2.24 1.15
C ILE A 53 2.55 3.14 2.14
N ASP A 54 3.30 3.98 2.84
CA ASP A 54 2.71 4.99 3.69
C ASP A 54 2.27 6.24 2.90
N TRP A 55 1.50 7.10 3.55
CA TRP A 55 0.92 8.30 2.94
C TRP A 55 1.94 9.38 2.53
N THR A 56 3.20 9.26 2.96
CA THR A 56 4.26 10.21 2.62
C THR A 56 4.87 9.92 1.25
N THR A 57 4.50 8.81 0.64
CA THR A 57 4.97 8.37 -0.66
C THR A 57 3.90 8.60 -1.71
N ASP A 58 4.22 9.28 -2.79
CA ASP A 58 3.33 9.45 -3.92
C ASP A 58 3.08 8.11 -4.63
N ILE A 59 1.78 7.73 -4.79
CA ILE A 59 1.39 6.43 -5.35
C ILE A 59 1.80 6.27 -6.81
N GLN A 60 1.75 7.34 -7.61
CA GLN A 60 2.14 7.32 -9.01
C GLN A 60 3.64 7.09 -9.15
N SER A 61 4.44 7.77 -8.32
CA SER A 61 5.89 7.56 -8.26
C SER A 61 6.24 6.14 -7.82
N ALA A 62 5.53 5.60 -6.82
CA ALA A 62 5.73 4.22 -6.38
C ALA A 62 5.39 3.22 -7.49
N ARG A 63 4.26 3.42 -8.18
CA ARG A 63 3.81 2.60 -9.32
C ARG A 63 4.86 2.59 -10.44
N SER A 64 5.40 3.75 -10.81
CA SER A 64 6.41 3.84 -11.86
C SER A 64 7.74 3.17 -11.49
N GLN A 65 8.09 3.12 -10.21
CA GLN A 65 9.34 2.53 -9.74
C GLN A 65 9.30 1.00 -9.63
N VAL A 66 8.20 0.45 -9.15
CA VAL A 66 8.13 -0.97 -8.77
C VAL A 66 6.84 -1.69 -9.14
N GLY A 67 5.88 -1.01 -9.74
CA GLY A 67 4.56 -1.58 -10.01
C GLY A 67 4.54 -2.75 -10.98
N ASP A 68 5.57 -2.93 -11.78
CA ASP A 68 5.72 -4.10 -12.66
C ASP A 68 6.42 -5.29 -11.97
N LEU A 69 6.92 -5.07 -10.75
CA LEU A 69 7.66 -6.08 -9.97
C LEU A 69 6.80 -6.68 -8.86
N VAL A 70 5.98 -5.86 -8.21
CA VAL A 70 5.19 -6.22 -7.02
C VAL A 70 3.87 -5.46 -7.01
N ALA A 71 2.84 -6.02 -6.35
CA ALA A 71 1.64 -5.25 -6.04
C ALA A 71 1.94 -4.15 -5.01
N LEU A 72 1.14 -3.07 -5.04
CA LEU A 72 1.24 -1.96 -4.09
C LEU A 72 0.00 -1.91 -3.22
N GLN A 73 0.19 -1.76 -1.91
CA GLN A 73 -0.90 -1.58 -0.95
C GLN A 73 -0.79 -0.19 -0.31
N GLY A 74 -1.86 0.56 -0.39
CA GLY A 74 -1.94 1.89 0.22
C GLY A 74 -2.77 2.86 -0.60
N ASN A 75 -2.69 4.19 -0.35
CA ASN A 75 -1.86 4.76 0.72
C ASN A 75 -2.47 6.08 1.23
N MET A 76 -3.81 6.12 1.38
CA MET A 76 -4.48 7.33 1.83
C MET A 76 -4.00 7.76 3.23
N ASP A 77 -3.76 9.08 3.42
CA ASP A 77 -3.46 9.62 4.74
C ASP A 77 -4.64 9.34 5.69
N PRO A 78 -4.40 8.66 6.83
CA PRO A 78 -5.46 8.40 7.81
C PRO A 78 -6.15 9.66 8.33
N ALA A 79 -5.47 10.82 8.35
CA ALA A 79 -6.05 12.09 8.79
C ALA A 79 -7.19 12.56 7.86
N ILE A 80 -7.23 12.13 6.61
CA ILE A 80 -8.32 12.44 5.68
C ILE A 80 -9.67 11.89 6.19
N LEU A 81 -9.67 10.80 6.94
CA LEU A 81 -10.87 10.25 7.56
C LEU A 81 -11.50 11.15 8.64
N LEU A 82 -10.78 12.17 9.10
CA LEU A 82 -11.32 13.19 10.01
C LEU A 82 -12.06 14.32 9.26
N SER A 83 -12.08 14.27 7.94
CA SER A 83 -12.70 15.30 7.10
C SER A 83 -14.10 14.91 6.63
N SER A 84 -14.72 15.71 5.76
CA SER A 84 -16.04 15.42 5.20
C SER A 84 -16.01 14.24 4.22
N PRO A 85 -17.14 13.50 4.05
CA PRO A 85 -17.25 12.42 3.07
C PRO A 85 -16.88 12.85 1.64
N LYS A 86 -17.19 14.10 1.26
CA LYS A 86 -16.80 14.65 -0.04
C LYS A 86 -15.29 14.73 -0.19
N ARG A 87 -14.55 15.14 0.85
CA ARG A 87 -13.09 15.21 0.82
C ARG A 87 -12.47 13.81 0.79
N ILE A 88 -13.02 12.88 1.57
CA ILE A 88 -12.60 11.46 1.57
C ILE A 88 -12.74 10.88 0.17
N ARG A 89 -13.90 11.05 -0.48
CA ARG A 89 -14.14 10.59 -1.85
C ARG A 89 -13.17 11.20 -2.86
N GLY A 90 -12.89 12.49 -2.72
CA GLY A 90 -11.92 13.17 -3.58
C GLY A 90 -10.51 12.59 -3.47
N GLU A 91 -10.08 12.25 -2.26
CA GLU A 91 -8.76 11.65 -2.03
C GLU A 91 -8.69 10.20 -2.55
N VAL A 92 -9.75 9.40 -2.37
CA VAL A 92 -9.85 8.07 -2.98
C VAL A 92 -9.72 8.16 -4.50
N ALA A 93 -10.43 9.10 -5.15
CA ALA A 93 -10.35 9.29 -6.58
C ALA A 93 -8.91 9.66 -7.02
N HIS A 94 -8.26 10.57 -6.29
CA HIS A 94 -6.88 11.00 -6.56
C HIS A 94 -5.88 9.84 -6.50
N ILE A 95 -5.97 9.00 -5.47
CA ILE A 95 -5.07 7.83 -5.32
C ILE A 95 -5.32 6.80 -6.42
N LEU A 96 -6.59 6.50 -6.73
CA LEU A 96 -6.93 5.57 -7.82
C LEU A 96 -6.43 6.08 -9.18
N GLU A 97 -6.57 7.37 -9.44
CA GLU A 97 -6.05 8.02 -10.65
C GLU A 97 -4.52 7.97 -10.71
N GLY A 98 -3.85 8.25 -9.59
CA GLY A 98 -2.40 8.20 -9.48
C GLY A 98 -1.84 6.80 -9.68
N PHE A 99 -2.50 5.76 -9.16
CA PHE A 99 -2.13 4.38 -9.44
C PHE A 99 -2.37 4.02 -10.92
N GLY A 100 -3.47 4.51 -11.49
CA GLY A 100 -3.82 4.29 -12.89
C GLY A 100 -4.47 2.93 -13.16
N LYS A 101 -4.53 2.54 -14.44
CA LYS A 101 -5.17 1.30 -14.89
C LYS A 101 -4.29 0.08 -14.68
N GLY A 102 -4.95 -1.05 -14.43
CA GLY A 102 -4.32 -2.38 -14.33
C GLY A 102 -4.46 -3.02 -12.96
N SER A 103 -3.90 -4.21 -12.82
CA SER A 103 -3.91 -4.98 -11.58
C SER A 103 -2.79 -4.58 -10.61
N GLY A 104 -2.84 -5.13 -9.40
CA GLY A 104 -1.76 -4.99 -8.42
C GLY A 104 -1.93 -3.83 -7.43
N HIS A 105 -3.14 -3.25 -7.30
CA HIS A 105 -3.45 -2.29 -6.27
C HIS A 105 -4.34 -2.91 -5.17
N VAL A 106 -3.88 -2.84 -3.94
CA VAL A 106 -4.70 -3.11 -2.75
C VAL A 106 -4.95 -1.77 -2.05
N PHE A 107 -6.15 -1.22 -2.24
CA PHE A 107 -6.46 0.08 -1.65
C PHE A 107 -6.51 -0.01 -0.12
N ASN A 108 -5.76 0.85 0.56
CA ASN A 108 -5.65 0.89 2.01
C ASN A 108 -5.30 2.31 2.48
N LEU A 109 -5.40 2.53 3.80
CA LEU A 109 -4.76 3.68 4.43
C LEU A 109 -3.23 3.49 4.45
N GLY A 110 -2.49 4.60 4.38
CA GLY A 110 -1.04 4.57 4.48
C GLY A 110 -0.50 4.29 5.90
N HIS A 111 -1.39 4.12 6.88
CA HIS A 111 -1.10 3.71 8.26
C HIS A 111 -2.38 3.31 8.99
N GLY A 112 -2.27 2.93 10.27
CA GLY A 112 -3.41 2.60 11.10
C GLY A 112 -4.39 3.78 11.27
N ILE A 113 -5.67 3.46 11.39
CA ILE A 113 -6.73 4.42 11.67
C ILE A 113 -6.59 5.01 13.08
N THR A 114 -6.89 6.29 13.25
CA THR A 114 -6.84 6.94 14.56
C THR A 114 -8.17 6.79 15.32
N PRO A 115 -8.14 6.74 16.66
CA PRO A 115 -9.37 6.53 17.46
C PRO A 115 -10.45 7.60 17.30
N GLY A 116 -10.08 8.82 16.86
CA GLY A 116 -11.02 9.93 16.67
C GLY A 116 -11.84 9.87 15.37
N VAL A 117 -11.61 8.90 14.50
CA VAL A 117 -12.34 8.75 13.24
C VAL A 117 -13.76 8.23 13.49
N HIS A 118 -14.76 8.92 12.93
CA HIS A 118 -16.15 8.47 12.99
C HIS A 118 -16.38 7.26 12.07
N PRO A 119 -17.08 6.20 12.49
CA PRO A 119 -17.33 5.02 11.65
C PRO A 119 -17.99 5.33 10.30
N ASP A 120 -18.88 6.32 10.22
CA ASP A 120 -19.51 6.72 8.96
C ASP A 120 -18.49 7.24 7.93
N ASN A 121 -17.39 7.85 8.36
CA ASN A 121 -16.34 8.28 7.48
C ASN A 121 -15.53 7.08 6.93
N VAL A 122 -15.43 6.01 7.71
CA VAL A 122 -14.85 4.73 7.22
C VAL A 122 -15.77 4.10 6.18
N SER A 123 -17.09 4.10 6.43
CA SER A 123 -18.07 3.63 5.45
C SER A 123 -17.98 4.45 4.15
N ALA A 124 -17.97 5.79 4.25
CA ALA A 124 -17.80 6.66 3.08
C ALA A 124 -16.52 6.40 2.29
N PHE A 125 -15.44 6.06 2.99
CA PHE A 125 -14.16 5.66 2.37
C PHE A 125 -14.30 4.34 1.60
N VAL A 126 -14.86 3.30 2.22
CA VAL A 126 -15.06 1.98 1.60
C VAL A 126 -15.97 2.07 0.40
N ASP A 127 -17.09 2.77 0.55
CA ASP A 127 -18.09 2.99 -0.53
C ASP A 127 -17.46 3.72 -1.71
N ALA A 128 -16.64 4.76 -1.45
CA ALA A 128 -15.92 5.48 -2.49
C ALA A 128 -14.94 4.58 -3.27
N VAL A 129 -14.22 3.70 -2.56
CA VAL A 129 -13.32 2.74 -3.21
C VAL A 129 -14.10 1.78 -4.11
N HIS A 130 -15.18 1.18 -3.60
CA HIS A 130 -16.00 0.24 -4.37
C HIS A 130 -16.65 0.88 -5.60
N GLU A 131 -17.11 2.13 -5.48
CA GLU A 131 -17.75 2.84 -6.57
C GLU A 131 -16.76 3.30 -7.65
N LEU A 132 -15.57 3.76 -7.25
CA LEU A 132 -14.64 4.41 -8.17
C LEU A 132 -13.61 3.45 -8.76
N SER A 133 -13.23 2.37 -8.07
CA SER A 133 -12.16 1.48 -8.50
C SER A 133 -12.46 0.66 -9.78
N PRO A 134 -13.70 0.26 -10.10
CA PRO A 134 -13.95 -0.60 -11.28
C PRO A 134 -13.43 0.00 -12.59
N LYS A 135 -13.49 1.32 -12.75
CA LYS A 135 -12.98 1.97 -13.98
C LYS A 135 -11.46 1.88 -14.17
N TYR A 136 -10.72 1.50 -13.12
CA TYR A 136 -9.26 1.37 -13.16
C TYR A 136 -8.81 -0.09 -13.20
N HIS A 137 -9.62 -1.03 -12.69
CA HIS A 137 -9.21 -2.40 -12.43
C HIS A 137 -10.01 -3.48 -13.20
N LEU A 138 -10.73 -3.04 -14.23
CA LEU A 138 -11.41 -3.93 -15.19
C LEU A 138 -10.53 -4.24 -16.38
#